data_5ce6304ac8524d059da55b7afafbf4e0
#
_entry.id   5ce6304ac8524d059da55b7afafbf4e0
#
_cell.length_a   1.000
_cell.length_b   1.000
_cell.length_c   1.000
_cell.angle_alpha   90.00
_cell.angle_beta   90.00
_cell.angle_gamma   90.00
#
_symmetry.space_group_name_H-M   'P 1'
#
loop_
_entity.id
_entity.type
_entity.pdbx_description
1 polymer ?
#
loop_
_entity_poly.entity_id
_entity_poly.type
_entity_poly.pdbx_seq_one_letter_code
_entity_poly.pdbx_strand_id
1 'polypeptide(L)'
;MMFIVIGASGSGKSASLPGLRATFPDIDWRDFDEVGVPSPCPREWRPRTTERWLKVALNNRHRDQDTGLLGGAIMGEILACPSAPRIEIRVALLDCQDVVRLDRLRMRGTHGATQEMLSWAAWQRVHAVDPQWRQDVICSAQLDEMCWERWTCWQRGDPRWRVQTIDTTEYFVAE
;
A
#
# COMPACT_ATOMS: atom_id res chain seq x y z
N MET A 1 -7.54 -9.23 12.07
CA MET A 1 -6.43 -8.28 11.78
C MET A 1 -6.37 -8.01 10.28
N MET A 2 -5.74 -6.90 9.84
CA MET A 2 -5.48 -6.64 8.42
C MET A 2 -3.99 -6.40 8.18
N PHE A 3 -3.39 -7.16 7.26
CA PHE A 3 -2.02 -6.99 6.80
C PHE A 3 -2.04 -6.26 5.45
N ILE A 4 -1.31 -5.16 5.33
CA ILE A 4 -1.28 -4.38 4.08
C ILE A 4 0.18 -4.30 3.60
N VAL A 5 0.41 -4.78 2.39
CA VAL A 5 1.72 -4.75 1.73
C VAL A 5 1.68 -3.68 0.64
N ILE A 6 2.33 -2.56 0.93
CA ILE A 6 2.41 -1.41 0.04
C ILE A 6 3.73 -1.38 -0.74
N GLY A 7 3.85 -0.50 -1.71
CA GLY A 7 5.09 -0.25 -2.45
C GLY A 7 4.82 0.23 -3.87
N ALA A 8 5.79 0.89 -4.47
CA ALA A 8 5.71 1.34 -5.86
C ALA A 8 5.75 0.17 -6.84
N SER A 9 5.40 0.40 -8.10
CA SER A 9 5.51 -0.62 -9.15
C SER A 9 6.94 -1.14 -9.26
N GLY A 10 7.11 -2.41 -9.57
CA GLY A 10 8.42 -3.08 -9.63
C GLY A 10 9.00 -3.51 -8.26
N SER A 11 8.31 -3.26 -7.13
CA SER A 11 8.77 -3.69 -5.81
C SER A 11 8.52 -5.18 -5.48
N GLY A 12 7.85 -5.94 -6.35
CA GLY A 12 7.63 -7.37 -6.15
C GLY A 12 6.28 -7.76 -5.52
N LYS A 13 5.39 -6.82 -5.22
CA LYS A 13 4.09 -7.11 -4.56
C LYS A 13 3.28 -8.22 -5.24
N SER A 14 2.92 -8.04 -6.50
CA SER A 14 2.08 -9.03 -7.23
C SER A 14 2.78 -10.38 -7.35
N ALA A 15 4.11 -10.38 -7.44
CA ALA A 15 4.92 -11.60 -7.50
C ALA A 15 4.92 -12.38 -6.17
N SER A 16 4.79 -11.68 -5.03
CA SER A 16 4.74 -12.34 -3.70
C SER A 16 3.37 -12.92 -3.35
N LEU A 17 2.29 -12.51 -4.04
CA LEU A 17 0.93 -12.92 -3.71
C LEU A 17 0.70 -14.44 -3.73
N PRO A 18 1.16 -15.21 -4.75
CA PRO A 18 1.03 -16.67 -4.75
C PRO A 18 1.74 -17.33 -3.56
N GLY A 19 2.95 -16.88 -3.24
CA GLY A 19 3.71 -17.38 -2.10
C GLY A 19 3.04 -17.10 -0.77
N LEU A 20 2.48 -15.90 -0.59
CA LEU A 20 1.73 -15.55 0.61
C LEU A 20 0.47 -16.41 0.78
N ARG A 21 -0.28 -16.66 -0.29
CA ARG A 21 -1.45 -17.54 -0.29
C ARG A 21 -1.09 -18.98 0.09
N ALA A 22 0.04 -19.47 -0.41
CA ALA A 22 0.51 -20.81 -0.10
C ALA A 22 1.05 -20.94 1.33
N THR A 23 1.75 -19.93 1.84
CA THR A 23 2.38 -19.96 3.17
C THR A 23 1.38 -19.66 4.29
N PHE A 24 0.40 -18.82 4.03
CA PHE A 24 -0.60 -18.36 5.01
C PHE A 24 -2.02 -18.55 4.45
N PRO A 25 -2.49 -19.80 4.29
CA PRO A 25 -3.77 -20.11 3.65
C PRO A 25 -5.00 -19.62 4.45
N ASP A 26 -4.84 -19.40 5.74
CA ASP A 26 -5.93 -18.93 6.63
C ASP A 26 -6.19 -17.42 6.49
N ILE A 27 -5.30 -16.68 5.81
CA ILE A 27 -5.47 -15.27 5.53
C ILE A 27 -6.08 -15.07 4.14
N ASP A 28 -7.13 -14.25 4.06
CA ASP A 28 -7.76 -13.87 2.77
C ASP A 28 -6.88 -12.84 2.05
N TRP A 29 -5.92 -13.31 1.24
CA TRP A 29 -4.98 -12.51 0.48
C TRP A 29 -5.58 -11.98 -0.81
N ARG A 30 -5.59 -10.66 -0.97
CA ARG A 30 -6.19 -9.93 -2.09
C ARG A 30 -5.17 -9.02 -2.78
N ASP A 31 -5.34 -8.83 -4.08
CA ASP A 31 -4.69 -7.75 -4.81
C ASP A 31 -5.57 -6.49 -4.74
N PHE A 32 -4.96 -5.34 -4.51
CA PHE A 32 -5.66 -4.06 -4.41
C PHE A 32 -6.48 -3.76 -5.68
N ASP A 33 -5.93 -4.14 -6.83
CA ASP A 33 -6.49 -3.84 -8.15
C ASP A 33 -7.57 -4.85 -8.60
N GLU A 34 -7.86 -5.90 -7.81
CA GLU A 34 -8.94 -6.87 -8.09
C GLU A 34 -10.33 -6.21 -8.26
N VAL A 35 -10.52 -5.04 -7.69
CA VAL A 35 -11.77 -4.29 -7.82
C VAL A 35 -11.92 -3.56 -9.16
N GLY A 36 -10.91 -3.66 -10.02
CA GLY A 36 -10.82 -2.95 -11.29
C GLY A 36 -10.26 -1.53 -11.15
N VAL A 37 -9.31 -1.19 -12.00
CA VAL A 37 -8.71 0.16 -12.06
C VAL A 37 -9.37 0.92 -13.21
N PRO A 38 -10.06 2.04 -12.96
CA PRO A 38 -10.67 2.84 -14.03
C PRO A 38 -9.60 3.51 -14.90
N SER A 39 -9.96 3.79 -16.16
CA SER A 39 -9.12 4.55 -17.07
C SER A 39 -9.95 5.65 -17.72
N PRO A 40 -9.65 6.93 -17.49
CA PRO A 40 -8.58 7.45 -16.59
C PRO A 40 -8.86 7.13 -15.11
N CYS A 41 -7.78 6.97 -14.32
CA CYS A 41 -7.88 6.71 -12.89
C CYS A 41 -8.01 8.03 -12.12
N PRO A 42 -9.16 8.31 -11.48
CA PRO A 42 -9.33 9.53 -10.70
C PRO A 42 -8.54 9.48 -9.38
N ARG A 43 -8.14 10.64 -8.86
CA ARG A 43 -7.32 10.73 -7.63
C ARG A 43 -7.99 10.07 -6.42
N GLU A 44 -9.30 10.19 -6.30
CA GLU A 44 -10.10 9.65 -5.21
C GLU A 44 -10.28 8.12 -5.28
N TRP A 45 -9.98 7.49 -6.41
CA TRP A 45 -10.14 6.04 -6.57
C TRP A 45 -9.32 5.25 -5.54
N ARG A 46 -8.08 5.62 -5.33
CA ARG A 46 -7.18 4.88 -4.41
C ARG A 46 -7.65 4.95 -2.95
N PRO A 47 -7.92 6.12 -2.34
CA PRO A 47 -8.40 6.18 -0.96
C PRO A 47 -9.78 5.55 -0.79
N ARG A 48 -10.70 5.70 -1.76
CA ARG A 48 -12.00 5.01 -1.73
C ARG A 48 -11.87 3.50 -1.83
N THR A 49 -10.94 3.02 -2.66
CA THR A 49 -10.63 1.58 -2.77
C THR A 49 -10.00 1.06 -1.49
N THR A 50 -9.12 1.84 -0.83
CA THR A 50 -8.57 1.51 0.48
C THR A 50 -9.68 1.34 1.53
N GLU A 51 -10.63 2.28 1.60
CA GLU A 51 -11.79 2.18 2.50
C GLU A 51 -12.67 0.95 2.18
N ARG A 52 -12.86 0.63 0.89
CA ARG A 52 -13.59 -0.58 0.48
C ARG A 52 -12.92 -1.84 1.00
N TRP A 53 -11.59 -1.95 0.89
CA TRP A 53 -10.84 -3.10 1.39
C TRP A 53 -10.84 -3.19 2.92
N LEU A 54 -10.82 -2.07 3.63
CA LEU A 54 -11.00 -2.05 5.09
C LEU A 54 -12.37 -2.59 5.50
N LYS A 55 -13.43 -2.25 4.76
CA LYS A 55 -14.77 -2.82 5.00
C LYS A 55 -14.81 -4.32 4.74
N VAL A 56 -14.13 -4.83 3.71
CA VAL A 56 -13.98 -6.27 3.48
C VAL A 56 -13.29 -6.93 4.67
N ALA A 57 -12.19 -6.35 5.15
CA ALA A 57 -11.46 -6.88 6.30
C ALA A 57 -12.30 -6.88 7.59
N LEU A 58 -13.14 -5.86 7.81
CA LEU A 58 -14.09 -5.85 8.92
C LEU A 58 -15.13 -6.98 8.81
N ASN A 59 -15.64 -7.24 7.60
CA ASN A 59 -16.57 -8.34 7.35
C ASN A 59 -15.90 -9.72 7.57
N ASN A 60 -14.67 -9.89 7.12
CA ASN A 60 -13.90 -11.11 7.34
C ASN A 60 -13.64 -11.35 8.83
N ARG A 61 -13.33 -10.29 9.60
CA ARG A 61 -13.14 -10.36 11.04
C ARG A 61 -14.38 -10.91 11.77
N HIS A 62 -15.60 -10.62 11.32
CA HIS A 62 -16.83 -11.21 11.88
C HIS A 62 -16.93 -12.72 11.66
N ARG A 63 -16.06 -13.28 10.81
CA ARG A 63 -15.95 -14.71 10.52
C ARG A 63 -14.63 -15.29 11.04
N ASP A 64 -13.96 -14.58 11.97
CA ASP A 64 -12.65 -14.92 12.53
C ASP A 64 -11.56 -15.12 11.46
N GLN A 65 -11.68 -14.41 10.32
CA GLN A 65 -10.71 -14.45 9.22
C GLN A 65 -9.93 -13.15 9.13
N ASP A 66 -8.61 -13.28 9.08
CA ASP A 66 -7.71 -12.17 8.79
C ASP A 66 -7.68 -11.85 7.29
N THR A 67 -7.32 -10.61 6.95
CA THR A 67 -7.23 -10.16 5.55
C THR A 67 -5.84 -9.67 5.24
N GLY A 68 -5.30 -10.09 4.12
CA GLY A 68 -4.06 -9.58 3.52
C GLY A 68 -4.37 -8.79 2.25
N LEU A 69 -3.79 -7.60 2.09
CA LEU A 69 -3.97 -6.75 0.93
C LEU A 69 -2.61 -6.34 0.35
N LEU A 70 -2.39 -6.60 -0.92
CA LEU A 70 -1.19 -6.15 -1.63
C LEU A 70 -1.56 -5.09 -2.66
N GLY A 71 -0.90 -3.93 -2.65
CA GLY A 71 -1.13 -2.99 -3.75
C GLY A 71 -0.92 -1.53 -3.45
N GLY A 72 -1.79 -0.71 -4.01
CA GLY A 72 -1.64 0.73 -4.12
C GLY A 72 -1.98 1.55 -2.88
N ALA A 73 -2.37 0.93 -1.76
CA ALA A 73 -2.66 1.66 -0.51
C ALA A 73 -1.42 2.41 0.01
N ILE A 74 -1.63 3.48 0.76
CA ILE A 74 -0.58 4.32 1.36
C ILE A 74 -0.88 4.49 2.86
N MET A 75 0.15 4.46 3.71
CA MET A 75 -0.03 4.50 5.16
C MET A 75 -0.93 5.66 5.63
N GLY A 76 -0.67 6.87 5.17
CA GLY A 76 -1.50 8.04 5.53
C GLY A 76 -2.94 7.93 5.05
N GLU A 77 -3.18 7.41 3.85
CA GLU A 77 -4.54 7.16 3.34
C GLU A 77 -5.25 6.07 4.14
N ILE A 78 -4.53 4.99 4.48
CA ILE A 78 -5.08 3.90 5.30
C ILE A 78 -5.58 4.46 6.64
N LEU A 79 -4.76 5.24 7.34
CA LEU A 79 -5.10 5.81 8.64
C LEU A 79 -6.23 6.85 8.55
N ALA A 80 -6.32 7.59 7.44
CA ALA A 80 -7.38 8.56 7.21
C ALA A 80 -8.74 7.91 6.88
N CYS A 81 -8.77 6.65 6.46
CA CYS A 81 -10.01 5.95 6.15
C CYS A 81 -10.96 5.88 7.35
N PRO A 82 -12.28 6.11 7.18
CA PRO A 82 -13.27 6.04 8.25
C PRO A 82 -13.24 4.73 9.03
N SER A 83 -13.02 3.62 8.36
CA SER A 83 -13.02 2.28 8.95
C SER A 83 -11.73 1.91 9.69
N ALA A 84 -10.62 2.63 9.48
CA ALA A 84 -9.31 2.27 10.03
C ALA A 84 -9.27 2.08 11.57
N PRO A 85 -9.93 2.92 12.40
CA PRO A 85 -9.90 2.74 13.86
C PRO A 85 -10.57 1.46 14.37
N ARG A 86 -11.33 0.78 13.52
CA ARG A 86 -12.13 -0.39 13.89
C ARG A 86 -11.39 -1.71 13.71
N ILE A 87 -10.19 -1.70 13.12
CA ILE A 87 -9.42 -2.89 12.82
C ILE A 87 -7.94 -2.67 13.13
N GLU A 88 -7.29 -3.68 13.68
CA GLU A 88 -5.83 -3.66 13.83
C GLU A 88 -5.19 -3.82 12.45
N ILE A 89 -4.31 -2.87 12.10
CA ILE A 89 -3.66 -2.81 10.78
C ILE A 89 -2.14 -2.92 10.97
N ARG A 90 -1.52 -3.77 10.16
CA ARG A 90 -0.06 -3.90 10.07
C ARG A 90 0.36 -3.62 8.63
N VAL A 91 1.33 -2.73 8.46
CA VAL A 91 1.76 -2.26 7.14
C VAL A 91 3.22 -2.62 6.90
N ALA A 92 3.49 -3.21 5.74
CA ALA A 92 4.83 -3.42 5.23
C ALA A 92 5.00 -2.68 3.89
N LEU A 93 6.13 -1.98 3.73
CA LEU A 93 6.57 -1.39 2.47
C LEU A 93 7.56 -2.34 1.79
N LEU A 94 7.20 -2.91 0.64
CA LEU A 94 8.18 -3.55 -0.23
C LEU A 94 8.88 -2.49 -1.05
N ASP A 95 10.20 -2.47 -0.98
CA ASP A 95 11.04 -1.56 -1.74
C ASP A 95 12.22 -2.31 -2.36
N CYS A 96 12.88 -1.72 -3.34
CA CYS A 96 14.09 -2.22 -3.95
C CYS A 96 14.91 -1.06 -4.50
N GLN A 97 16.16 -1.32 -4.83
CA GLN A 97 17.00 -0.33 -5.52
C GLN A 97 16.34 0.13 -6.82
N ASP A 98 16.49 1.43 -7.13
CA ASP A 98 15.81 2.05 -8.27
C ASP A 98 16.25 1.45 -9.62
N VAL A 99 17.52 1.03 -9.75
CA VAL A 99 18.02 0.33 -10.95
C VAL A 99 17.31 -1.01 -11.13
N VAL A 100 17.18 -1.80 -10.05
CA VAL A 100 16.48 -3.09 -10.07
C VAL A 100 14.99 -2.91 -10.39
N ARG A 101 14.38 -1.87 -9.85
CA ARG A 101 13.00 -1.48 -10.15
C ARG A 101 12.80 -1.21 -11.64
N LEU A 102 13.67 -0.38 -12.23
CA LEU A 102 13.61 -0.06 -13.65
C LEU A 102 13.77 -1.30 -14.51
N ASP A 103 14.71 -2.17 -14.19
CA ASP A 103 14.95 -3.40 -14.96
C ASP A 103 13.75 -4.35 -14.88
N ARG A 104 13.16 -4.55 -13.70
CA ARG A 104 11.91 -5.32 -13.54
C ARG A 104 10.76 -4.75 -14.34
N LEU A 105 10.59 -3.43 -14.38
CA LEU A 105 9.54 -2.77 -15.13
C LEU A 105 9.76 -2.87 -16.65
N ARG A 106 11.01 -2.75 -17.12
CA ARG A 106 11.39 -2.94 -18.54
C ARG A 106 11.15 -4.38 -18.99
N MET A 107 11.60 -5.37 -18.21
CA MET A 107 11.41 -6.79 -18.51
C MET A 107 9.92 -7.15 -18.61
N ARG A 108 9.07 -6.57 -17.77
CA ARG A 108 7.63 -6.77 -17.82
C ARG A 108 6.97 -6.19 -19.07
N GLY A 109 7.64 -5.31 -19.82
CA GLY A 109 7.09 -4.64 -21.01
C GLY A 109 5.90 -3.71 -20.70
N THR A 110 5.69 -3.35 -19.44
CA THR A 110 4.60 -2.45 -19.03
C THR A 110 5.09 -1.00 -18.91
N HIS A 111 4.16 -0.06 -19.09
CA HIS A 111 4.42 1.34 -18.75
C HIS A 111 4.80 1.46 -17.27
N GLY A 112 5.79 2.28 -16.94
CA GLY A 112 6.13 2.53 -15.54
C GLY A 112 7.63 2.65 -15.26
N ALA A 113 8.51 2.34 -16.21
CA ALA A 113 9.94 2.66 -16.11
C ALA A 113 10.18 4.15 -16.39
N THR A 114 9.57 5.02 -15.58
CA THR A 114 9.55 6.49 -15.76
C THR A 114 10.14 7.20 -14.56
N GLN A 115 10.50 8.49 -14.76
CA GLN A 115 10.98 9.35 -13.68
C GLN A 115 9.89 9.56 -12.60
N GLU A 116 8.61 9.64 -12.99
CA GLU A 116 7.49 9.78 -12.06
C GLU A 116 7.41 8.56 -11.12
N MET A 117 7.64 7.34 -11.65
CA MET A 117 7.65 6.13 -10.85
C MET A 117 8.80 6.13 -9.83
N LEU A 118 10.00 6.60 -10.22
CA LEU A 118 11.12 6.73 -9.29
C LEU A 118 10.81 7.77 -8.20
N SER A 119 10.26 8.92 -8.60
CA SER A 119 9.85 9.97 -7.67
C SER A 119 8.78 9.46 -6.69
N TRP A 120 7.83 8.69 -7.18
CA TRP A 120 6.80 8.04 -6.36
C TRP A 120 7.38 7.04 -5.37
N ALA A 121 8.33 6.19 -5.80
CA ALA A 121 9.00 5.23 -4.94
C ALA A 121 9.83 5.94 -3.85
N ALA A 122 10.57 6.99 -4.22
CA ALA A 122 11.34 7.80 -3.29
C ALA A 122 10.43 8.48 -2.26
N TRP A 123 9.29 9.05 -2.70
CA TRP A 123 8.32 9.64 -1.80
C TRP A 123 7.76 8.63 -0.81
N GLN A 124 7.39 7.41 -1.26
CA GLN A 124 6.88 6.35 -0.38
C GLN A 124 7.90 5.94 0.69
N ARG A 125 9.20 5.82 0.33
CA ARG A 125 10.27 5.51 1.29
C ARG A 125 10.36 6.54 2.41
N VAL A 126 10.32 7.81 2.07
CA VAL A 126 10.40 8.88 3.07
C VAL A 126 9.11 8.93 3.89
N HIS A 127 7.95 8.87 3.25
CA HIS A 127 6.65 8.88 3.94
C HIS A 127 6.48 7.68 4.89
N ALA A 128 7.06 6.52 4.59
CA ALA A 128 7.02 5.36 5.46
C ALA A 128 7.69 5.58 6.83
N VAL A 129 8.63 6.51 6.93
CA VAL A 129 9.35 6.84 8.17
C VAL A 129 9.05 8.23 8.72
N ASP A 130 8.46 9.10 7.89
CA ASP A 130 8.16 10.49 8.25
C ASP A 130 6.75 10.88 7.74
N PRO A 131 5.74 10.88 8.62
CA PRO A 131 4.38 11.27 8.26
C PRO A 131 4.27 12.73 7.83
N GLN A 132 5.19 13.60 8.23
CA GLN A 132 5.18 15.04 7.89
C GLN A 132 5.67 15.32 6.47
N TRP A 133 6.39 14.37 5.84
CA TRP A 133 6.97 14.59 4.53
C TRP A 133 5.91 14.71 3.44
N ARG A 134 5.79 15.93 2.88
CA ARG A 134 4.94 16.21 1.72
C ARG A 134 3.58 15.52 1.78
N GLN A 135 2.84 15.80 2.85
CA GLN A 135 1.47 15.27 3.06
C GLN A 135 0.51 15.67 1.93
N ASP A 136 0.78 16.83 1.29
CA ASP A 136 0.03 17.37 0.15
C ASP A 136 -0.05 16.41 -1.06
N VAL A 137 0.88 15.46 -1.15
CA VAL A 137 0.89 14.45 -2.23
C VAL A 137 -0.32 13.52 -2.15
N ILE A 138 -0.81 13.21 -0.94
CA ILE A 138 -1.93 12.29 -0.71
C ILE A 138 -3.14 12.96 -0.07
N CYS A 139 -2.95 13.96 0.80
CA CYS A 139 -4.06 14.66 1.43
C CYS A 139 -4.80 15.49 0.39
N SER A 140 -6.11 15.27 0.28
CA SER A 140 -6.97 16.02 -0.62
C SER A 140 -8.18 16.55 0.13
N ALA A 141 -8.39 17.86 0.05
CA ALA A 141 -9.59 18.51 0.61
C ALA A 141 -10.89 18.12 -0.12
N GLN A 142 -10.78 17.41 -1.26
CA GLN A 142 -11.94 16.95 -2.04
C GLN A 142 -12.52 15.62 -1.55
N LEU A 143 -11.95 15.05 -0.49
CA LEU A 143 -12.38 13.76 0.08
C LEU A 143 -12.87 14.00 1.51
N ASP A 144 -14.07 14.55 1.62
CA ASP A 144 -14.69 14.93 2.90
C ASP A 144 -14.89 13.74 3.85
N GLU A 145 -14.94 12.51 3.31
CA GLU A 145 -15.05 11.29 4.10
C GLU A 145 -13.75 10.87 4.79
N MET A 146 -12.60 11.41 4.38
CA MET A 146 -11.29 11.03 4.93
C MET A 146 -10.94 11.86 6.16
N CYS A 147 -10.52 11.20 7.21
CA CYS A 147 -10.15 11.82 8.49
C CYS A 147 -8.62 12.06 8.56
N TRP A 148 -8.12 13.00 7.75
CA TRP A 148 -6.69 13.31 7.64
C TRP A 148 -6.07 13.79 8.96
N GLU A 149 -6.84 14.47 9.81
CA GLU A 149 -6.43 15.00 11.10
C GLU A 149 -5.97 13.92 12.09
N ARG A 150 -6.31 12.65 11.86
CA ARG A 150 -5.89 11.53 12.73
C ARG A 150 -4.39 11.38 12.83
N TRP A 151 -3.65 11.71 11.77
CA TRP A 151 -2.22 11.49 11.71
C TRP A 151 -1.41 12.69 11.21
N THR A 152 -2.02 13.69 10.59
CA THR A 152 -1.28 14.82 10.00
C THR A 152 -0.48 15.66 10.99
N CYS A 153 -0.78 15.56 12.29
CA CYS A 153 0.01 16.17 13.37
C CYS A 153 1.12 15.25 13.92
N TRP A 154 1.20 13.97 13.49
CA TRP A 154 2.23 13.05 13.98
C TRP A 154 3.58 13.40 13.38
N GLN A 155 4.64 13.18 14.15
CA GLN A 155 6.00 13.48 13.74
C GLN A 155 6.78 12.18 13.45
N ARG A 156 7.93 12.34 12.83
CA ARG A 156 8.87 11.26 12.62
C ARG A 156 9.21 10.59 13.96
N GLY A 157 9.10 9.27 13.99
CA GLY A 157 9.31 8.48 15.21
C GLY A 157 8.08 8.31 16.09
N ASP A 158 6.90 8.83 15.70
CA ASP A 158 5.65 8.55 16.41
C ASP A 158 5.39 7.03 16.44
N PRO A 159 5.21 6.42 17.65
CA PRO A 159 5.08 4.96 17.77
C PRO A 159 3.82 4.39 17.12
N ARG A 160 2.87 5.24 16.76
CA ARG A 160 1.65 4.85 16.04
C ARG A 160 1.88 4.75 14.51
N TRP A 161 2.93 5.41 14.00
CA TRP A 161 3.32 5.35 12.59
C TRP A 161 4.29 4.20 12.37
N ARG A 162 3.73 3.00 12.12
CA ARG A 162 4.54 1.78 12.00
C ARG A 162 4.43 1.21 10.60
N VAL A 163 5.47 1.39 9.82
CA VAL A 163 5.65 0.75 8.51
C VAL A 163 6.95 -0.04 8.55
N GLN A 164 6.87 -1.35 8.35
CA GLN A 164 8.06 -2.18 8.22
C GLN A 164 8.54 -2.16 6.76
N THR A 165 9.74 -1.67 6.50
CA THR A 165 10.32 -1.73 5.16
C THR A 165 11.03 -3.07 4.96
N ILE A 166 10.75 -3.71 3.82
CA ILE A 166 11.35 -4.97 3.37
C ILE A 166 12.04 -4.70 2.05
N ASP A 167 13.37 -4.86 2.02
CA ASP A 167 14.16 -4.75 0.80
C ASP A 167 14.01 -6.02 -0.05
N THR A 168 13.58 -5.84 -1.29
CA THR A 168 13.38 -6.92 -2.26
C THR A 168 14.41 -6.89 -3.39
N THR A 169 15.49 -6.13 -3.24
CA THR A 169 16.52 -5.94 -4.28
C THR A 169 17.07 -7.26 -4.81
N GLU A 170 17.40 -8.19 -3.91
CA GLU A 170 18.00 -9.48 -4.26
C GLU A 170 16.99 -10.59 -4.54
N TYR A 171 15.68 -10.33 -4.37
CA TYR A 171 14.68 -11.36 -4.62
C TYR A 171 14.33 -11.41 -6.12
N PHE A 172 14.76 -12.45 -6.79
CA PHE A 172 14.30 -12.83 -8.12
C PHE A 172 13.08 -13.73 -7.96
N VAL A 173 11.98 -13.35 -8.57
CA VAL A 173 10.90 -14.31 -8.80
C VAL A 173 11.34 -15.15 -9.99
N ALA A 174 11.68 -16.41 -9.76
CA ALA A 174 11.83 -17.36 -10.85
C ALA A 174 10.46 -17.46 -11.57
N GLU A 175 10.47 -17.30 -12.90
CA GLU A 175 9.31 -17.52 -13.76
C GLU A 175 8.84 -18.96 -13.67
#